data_ccc0f3a6cfacf68a573667c2a90d8143
#
_entry.id   ccc0f3a6cfacf68a573667c2a90d8143
#
_cell.length_a   1.000
_cell.length_b   1.000
_cell.length_c   1.000
_cell.angle_alpha   90.00
_cell.angle_beta   90.00
_cell.angle_gamma   90.00
#
_symmetry.space_group_name_H-M   'P 1'
#
loop_
_entity.id
_entity.type
_entity.pdbx_description
1 polymer ?
#
loop_
_entity_poly.entity_id
_entity_poly.type
_entity_poly.pdbx_seq_one_letter_code
_entity_poly.pdbx_strand_id
1 'polypeptide(L)'
;MATTCTISIGSDILSGFGGISESMTLTQAGTVTDIDSTTGFQRRKLSATAAVDLITMAGENIEPKDSVASKVYIRNIGDGKGNIDKSVGVTIGVNAEPIGKLYGGDWMMMPLTCIDADDVTANPATDDTVVLEFVMFYEEF
;
A
#
# COMPACT_ATOMS: atom_id res chain seq x y z
N MET A 1 -21.58 5.06 3.99
CA MET A 1 -21.41 4.50 2.60
C MET A 1 -20.15 3.66 2.59
N ALA A 2 -20.24 2.38 2.32
CA ALA A 2 -19.10 1.49 2.37
C ALA A 2 -18.16 1.72 1.16
N THR A 3 -16.86 1.76 1.41
CA THR A 3 -15.85 1.79 0.36
C THR A 3 -15.29 0.39 0.16
N THR A 4 -15.31 -0.10 -1.07
CA THR A 4 -14.93 -1.47 -1.40
C THR A 4 -13.68 -1.54 -2.26
N CYS A 5 -12.92 -2.61 -2.09
CA CYS A 5 -11.85 -3.01 -2.99
C CYS A 5 -12.22 -4.34 -3.64
N THR A 6 -12.02 -4.46 -4.95
CA THR A 6 -12.22 -5.70 -5.68
C THR A 6 -10.94 -6.10 -6.39
N ILE A 7 -10.53 -7.35 -6.23
CA ILE A 7 -9.37 -7.93 -6.89
C ILE A 7 -9.86 -9.06 -7.78
N SER A 8 -9.44 -9.04 -9.06
CA SER A 8 -9.72 -10.11 -10.01
C SER A 8 -8.40 -10.61 -10.61
N ILE A 9 -8.16 -11.91 -10.51
CA ILE A 9 -6.97 -12.57 -11.04
C ILE A 9 -7.44 -13.66 -11.99
N GLY A 10 -6.99 -13.58 -13.24
CA GLY A 10 -7.24 -14.58 -14.26
C GLY A 10 -5.94 -15.02 -14.93
N SER A 11 -5.91 -16.21 -15.47
CA SER A 11 -4.80 -16.72 -16.27
C SER A 11 -5.32 -17.58 -17.40
N ASP A 12 -4.88 -17.30 -18.61
CA ASP A 12 -5.12 -18.07 -19.80
C ASP A 12 -4.03 -19.13 -20.08
N ILE A 13 -2.95 -19.09 -19.30
CA ILE A 13 -1.80 -20.01 -19.41
C ILE A 13 -1.99 -21.22 -18.48
N LEU A 14 -2.59 -21.02 -17.31
CA LEU A 14 -2.77 -22.06 -16.30
C LEU A 14 -4.07 -22.83 -16.57
N SER A 15 -3.95 -24.00 -17.18
CA SER A 15 -5.07 -24.91 -17.42
C SER A 15 -5.74 -25.29 -16.09
N GLY A 16 -7.04 -25.10 -16.00
CA GLY A 16 -7.83 -25.41 -14.81
C GLY A 16 -7.84 -24.33 -13.73
N PHE A 17 -7.15 -23.23 -13.94
CA PHE A 17 -7.24 -22.07 -13.04
C PHE A 17 -8.53 -21.29 -13.32
N GLY A 18 -9.48 -21.36 -12.38
CA GLY A 18 -10.79 -20.72 -12.52
C GLY A 18 -10.79 -19.20 -12.29
N GLY A 19 -9.64 -18.62 -11.98
CA GLY A 19 -9.53 -17.23 -11.56
C GLY A 19 -9.89 -17.02 -10.08
N ILE A 20 -9.50 -15.86 -9.57
CA ILE A 20 -9.86 -15.39 -8.23
C ILE A 20 -10.55 -14.05 -8.42
N SER A 21 -11.73 -13.90 -7.83
CA SER A 21 -12.42 -12.60 -7.78
C SER A 21 -12.95 -12.41 -6.38
N GLU A 22 -12.33 -11.50 -5.65
CA GLU A 22 -12.65 -11.20 -4.27
C GLU A 22 -12.96 -9.72 -4.09
N SER A 23 -13.90 -9.42 -3.22
CA SER A 23 -14.26 -8.06 -2.84
C SER A 23 -14.27 -7.93 -1.33
N MET A 24 -13.69 -6.85 -0.85
CA MET A 24 -13.70 -6.53 0.58
C MET A 24 -14.18 -5.11 0.81
N THR A 25 -14.80 -4.89 1.95
CA THR A 25 -14.98 -3.54 2.50
C THR A 25 -13.66 -3.09 3.10
N LEU A 26 -13.15 -1.92 2.70
CA LEU A 26 -11.78 -1.51 3.01
C LEU A 26 -11.52 -1.37 4.50
N THR A 27 -12.50 -0.93 5.24
CA THR A 27 -12.37 -0.60 6.66
C THR A 27 -13.35 -1.35 7.55
N GLN A 28 -13.78 -2.52 7.09
CA GLN A 28 -14.71 -3.32 7.90
C GLN A 28 -14.04 -3.78 9.20
N ALA A 29 -14.65 -3.41 10.32
CA ALA A 29 -14.29 -3.85 11.66
C ALA A 29 -15.58 -4.25 12.42
N GLY A 30 -15.78 -5.55 12.64
CA GLY A 30 -17.02 -6.04 13.23
C GLY A 30 -18.25 -5.67 12.39
N THR A 31 -19.13 -4.85 12.95
CA THR A 31 -20.32 -4.31 12.26
C THR A 31 -20.10 -2.95 11.61
N VAL A 32 -18.93 -2.34 11.80
CA VAL A 32 -18.59 -1.02 11.25
C VAL A 32 -18.07 -1.21 9.83
N THR A 33 -18.57 -0.46 8.89
CA THR A 33 -18.26 -0.61 7.45
C THR A 33 -17.94 0.70 6.73
N ASP A 34 -17.96 1.81 7.46
CA ASP A 34 -17.72 3.13 6.89
C ASP A 34 -16.24 3.53 7.07
N ILE A 35 -15.73 4.36 6.16
CA ILE A 35 -14.42 4.99 6.30
C ILE A 35 -14.57 6.27 7.11
N ASP A 36 -13.86 6.38 8.22
CA ASP A 36 -13.79 7.61 8.99
C ASP A 36 -12.87 8.61 8.30
N SER A 37 -11.73 8.15 7.81
CA SER A 37 -10.76 9.04 7.24
C SER A 37 -9.83 8.35 6.23
N THR A 38 -9.09 9.17 5.51
CA THR A 38 -8.04 8.76 4.57
C THR A 38 -6.93 9.80 4.57
N THR A 39 -5.70 9.36 4.36
CA THR A 39 -4.57 10.28 4.12
C THR A 39 -4.68 11.04 2.81
N GLY A 40 -5.60 10.64 1.93
CA GLY A 40 -5.63 11.08 0.54
C GLY A 40 -4.51 10.44 -0.29
N PHE A 41 -4.60 10.54 -1.61
CA PHE A 41 -3.54 10.08 -2.50
C PHE A 41 -2.31 10.97 -2.39
N GLN A 42 -1.19 10.35 -2.09
CA GLN A 42 0.11 10.99 -1.98
C GLN A 42 1.08 10.36 -2.97
N ARG A 43 2.11 11.13 -3.36
CA ARG A 43 3.20 10.65 -4.20
C ARG A 43 4.54 10.99 -3.55
N ARG A 44 5.40 9.99 -3.45
CA ARG A 44 6.76 10.16 -2.97
C ARG A 44 7.75 9.80 -4.06
N LYS A 45 8.61 10.76 -4.40
CA LYS A 45 9.74 10.53 -5.29
C LYS A 45 10.90 9.98 -4.48
N LEU A 46 11.45 8.87 -4.91
CA LEU A 46 12.63 8.21 -4.37
C LEU A 46 13.74 8.29 -5.42
N SER A 47 14.94 8.63 -5.00
CA SER A 47 16.08 8.80 -5.92
C SER A 47 17.41 8.34 -5.32
N ALA A 48 17.35 7.53 -4.27
CA ALA A 48 18.53 6.97 -3.61
C ALA A 48 18.18 5.59 -3.03
N THR A 49 19.18 4.75 -2.87
CA THR A 49 19.05 3.39 -2.31
C THR A 49 18.85 3.37 -0.79
N ALA A 50 18.49 4.47 -0.18
CA ALA A 50 18.20 4.56 1.25
C ALA A 50 16.72 4.28 1.53
N ALA A 51 16.45 3.59 2.63
CA ALA A 51 15.09 3.41 3.12
C ALA A 51 14.48 4.78 3.52
N VAL A 52 13.22 4.97 3.14
CA VAL A 52 12.45 6.18 3.42
C VAL A 52 11.11 5.78 4.01
N ASP A 53 10.67 6.46 5.06
CA ASP A 53 9.33 6.28 5.60
C ASP A 53 8.31 6.89 4.63
N LEU A 54 7.42 6.07 4.09
CA LEU A 54 6.28 6.53 3.30
C LEU A 54 5.17 7.07 4.19
N ILE A 55 4.88 6.32 5.24
CA ILE A 55 3.87 6.66 6.24
C ILE A 55 4.51 6.48 7.60
N THR A 56 4.54 7.56 8.38
CA THR A 56 5.03 7.55 9.75
C THR A 56 3.83 7.55 10.69
N MET A 57 3.58 6.45 11.38
CA MET A 57 2.39 6.29 12.21
C MET A 57 2.33 7.30 13.35
N ALA A 58 3.45 7.60 13.99
CA ALA A 58 3.53 8.60 15.05
C ALA A 58 3.34 10.05 14.57
N GLY A 59 3.55 10.33 13.29
CA GLY A 59 3.47 11.68 12.71
C GLY A 59 2.14 11.99 12.03
N GLU A 60 1.40 10.99 11.65
CA GLU A 60 0.04 11.15 11.14
C GLU A 60 -0.89 11.34 12.35
N ASN A 61 -1.91 12.17 12.24
CA ASN A 61 -2.91 12.33 13.30
C ASN A 61 -3.81 11.05 13.46
N ILE A 62 -3.28 9.95 13.04
CA ILE A 62 -3.83 8.63 13.25
C ILE A 62 -3.25 8.19 14.57
N GLU A 63 -3.98 8.42 15.64
CA GLU A 63 -3.56 7.85 16.91
C GLU A 63 -3.56 6.33 16.77
N PRO A 64 -2.40 5.69 17.01
CA PRO A 64 -2.34 4.24 17.00
C PRO A 64 -3.25 3.73 18.09
N LYS A 65 -4.35 3.16 17.66
CA LYS A 65 -5.34 2.58 18.58
C LYS A 65 -5.50 1.13 18.14
N ASP A 66 -5.51 0.23 19.10
CA ASP A 66 -5.83 -1.19 18.89
C ASP A 66 -7.22 -1.37 18.24
N SER A 67 -7.99 -0.30 18.16
CA SER A 67 -9.34 -0.23 17.64
C SER A 67 -9.44 0.44 16.25
N VAL A 68 -8.35 0.59 15.52
CA VAL A 68 -8.38 1.14 14.16
C VAL A 68 -8.22 0.03 13.11
N ALA A 69 -9.22 -0.10 12.25
CA ALA A 69 -9.10 -0.93 11.06
C ALA A 69 -8.54 -0.09 9.91
N SER A 70 -7.40 -0.47 9.40
CA SER A 70 -6.75 0.26 8.31
C SER A 70 -6.31 -0.62 7.16
N LYS A 71 -6.25 -0.02 5.99
CA LYS A 71 -5.70 -0.60 4.76
C LYS A 71 -4.82 0.43 4.08
N VAL A 72 -3.72 0.00 3.55
CA VAL A 72 -2.85 0.85 2.72
C VAL A 72 -2.79 0.30 1.30
N TYR A 73 -2.89 1.20 0.34
CA TYR A 73 -2.62 0.95 -1.07
C TYR A 73 -1.33 1.63 -1.46
N ILE A 74 -0.45 0.92 -2.14
CA ILE A 74 0.84 1.43 -2.64
C ILE A 74 1.03 0.96 -4.07
N ARG A 75 1.46 1.85 -4.96
CA ARG A 75 1.77 1.55 -6.35
C ARG A 75 3.08 2.18 -6.78
N ASN A 76 3.89 1.42 -7.50
CA ASN A 76 5.05 1.94 -8.21
C ASN A 76 4.61 2.48 -9.59
N ILE A 77 4.62 3.80 -9.76
CA ILE A 77 4.22 4.48 -11.00
C ILE A 77 5.39 4.89 -11.89
N GLY A 78 6.55 4.26 -11.72
CA GLY A 78 7.73 4.54 -12.50
C GLY A 78 8.38 5.87 -12.16
N ASP A 79 8.82 6.62 -13.16
CA ASP A 79 9.49 7.92 -12.97
C ASP A 79 8.54 9.10 -12.67
N GLY A 80 7.24 8.82 -12.63
CA GLY A 80 6.20 9.82 -12.43
C GLY A 80 5.92 10.71 -13.66
N LYS A 81 6.58 10.47 -14.79
CA LYS A 81 6.39 11.17 -16.07
C LYS A 81 5.75 10.30 -17.14
N GLY A 82 5.36 9.08 -16.75
CA GLY A 82 4.73 8.11 -17.64
C GLY A 82 5.64 6.98 -18.10
N ASN A 83 6.93 7.00 -17.76
CA ASN A 83 7.83 5.90 -18.06
C ASN A 83 7.83 4.90 -16.89
N ILE A 84 7.48 3.67 -17.19
CA ILE A 84 7.44 2.59 -16.20
C ILE A 84 8.54 1.58 -16.56
N ASP A 85 9.63 1.62 -15.80
CA ASP A 85 10.68 0.61 -15.91
C ASP A 85 10.33 -0.58 -15.01
N LYS A 86 10.00 -1.71 -15.64
CA LYS A 86 9.63 -2.93 -14.93
C LYS A 86 10.80 -3.64 -14.26
N SER A 87 12.02 -3.22 -14.49
CA SER A 87 13.21 -3.76 -13.84
C SER A 87 13.54 -3.05 -12.52
N VAL A 88 13.06 -1.82 -12.36
CA VAL A 88 13.32 -1.02 -11.16
C VAL A 88 12.32 -1.36 -10.06
N GLY A 89 12.81 -1.96 -8.99
CA GLY A 89 11.98 -2.40 -7.87
C GLY A 89 12.22 -1.60 -6.60
N VAL A 90 11.17 -1.48 -5.81
CA VAL A 90 11.18 -0.87 -4.48
C VAL A 90 10.71 -1.89 -3.46
N THR A 91 11.54 -2.16 -2.46
CA THR A 91 11.17 -3.02 -1.33
C THR A 91 10.28 -2.23 -0.38
N ILE A 92 9.10 -2.76 -0.11
CA ILE A 92 8.17 -2.21 0.88
C ILE A 92 8.32 -2.99 2.17
N GLY A 93 8.34 -2.28 3.27
CA GLY A 93 8.43 -2.87 4.61
C GLY A 93 7.47 -2.22 5.60
N VAL A 94 7.27 -2.88 6.72
CA VAL A 94 6.59 -2.35 7.90
C VAL A 94 7.50 -2.55 9.09
N ASN A 95 7.67 -1.53 9.91
CA ASN A 95 8.59 -1.56 11.05
C ASN A 95 10.01 -2.03 10.66
N ALA A 96 10.50 -1.52 9.52
CA ALA A 96 11.78 -1.87 8.89
C ALA A 96 11.90 -3.34 8.41
N GLU A 97 10.89 -4.19 8.60
CA GLU A 97 10.86 -5.56 8.11
C GLU A 97 10.31 -5.61 6.68
N PRO A 98 11.02 -6.19 5.71
CA PRO A 98 10.57 -6.25 4.33
C PRO A 98 9.36 -7.19 4.17
N ILE A 99 8.32 -6.71 3.49
CA ILE A 99 7.11 -7.48 3.18
C ILE A 99 7.13 -7.97 1.74
N GLY A 100 7.55 -7.10 0.81
CA GLY A 100 7.51 -7.39 -0.61
C GLY A 100 8.26 -6.37 -1.44
N LYS A 101 8.33 -6.61 -2.75
CA LYS A 101 8.98 -5.73 -3.70
C LYS A 101 8.03 -5.38 -4.83
N LEU A 102 7.86 -4.09 -5.09
CA LEU A 102 7.05 -3.57 -6.18
C LEU A 102 7.95 -3.13 -7.33
N TYR A 103 7.86 -3.79 -8.46
CA TYR A 103 8.47 -3.36 -9.70
C TYR A 103 7.62 -2.31 -10.41
N GLY A 104 8.14 -1.66 -11.41
CA GLY A 104 7.41 -0.63 -12.15
C GLY A 104 6.05 -1.14 -12.66
N GLY A 105 4.98 -0.49 -12.24
CA GLY A 105 3.61 -0.85 -12.55
C GLY A 105 2.93 -1.74 -11.51
N ASP A 106 3.68 -2.38 -10.62
CA ASP A 106 3.11 -3.21 -9.55
C ASP A 106 2.42 -2.35 -8.49
N TRP A 107 1.47 -2.97 -7.83
CA TRP A 107 0.76 -2.39 -6.71
C TRP A 107 0.48 -3.44 -5.65
N MET A 108 0.20 -2.99 -4.45
CA MET A 108 -0.24 -3.82 -3.34
C MET A 108 -1.32 -3.12 -2.52
N MET A 109 -2.15 -3.91 -1.87
CA MET A 109 -3.04 -3.47 -0.83
C MET A 109 -2.92 -4.43 0.35
N MET A 110 -2.74 -3.88 1.54
CA MET A 110 -2.54 -4.68 2.75
C MET A 110 -3.23 -4.06 3.96
N PRO A 111 -3.69 -4.87 4.92
CA PRO A 111 -4.09 -4.37 6.24
C PRO A 111 -2.86 -3.90 7.02
N LEU A 112 -3.05 -2.92 7.90
CA LEU A 112 -2.06 -2.42 8.84
C LEU A 112 -2.63 -2.41 10.24
N THR A 113 -1.76 -2.55 11.22
CA THR A 113 -2.11 -2.48 12.66
C THR A 113 -1.98 -1.09 13.21
N CYS A 114 -1.67 -0.06 12.61
CA CYS A 114 -1.64 1.33 13.10
C CYS A 114 -1.09 1.49 14.53
N ILE A 115 0.05 0.90 14.82
CA ILE A 115 0.79 1.17 16.05
C ILE A 115 2.03 2.01 15.75
N ASP A 116 2.52 2.76 16.73
CA ASP A 116 3.63 3.73 16.56
C ASP A 116 4.87 3.16 15.84
N ALA A 117 5.13 1.89 16.00
CA ALA A 117 6.29 1.21 15.42
C ALA A 117 6.04 0.71 13.98
N ASP A 118 4.82 0.75 13.48
CA ASP A 118 4.45 0.14 12.20
C ASP A 118 4.56 1.10 11.00
N ASP A 119 5.59 1.94 11.01
CA ASP A 119 5.88 2.81 9.87
C ASP A 119 6.02 2.01 8.58
N VAL A 120 5.38 2.49 7.52
CA VAL A 120 5.51 1.90 6.19
C VAL A 120 6.73 2.49 5.50
N THR A 121 7.68 1.62 5.19
CA THR A 121 8.96 2.02 4.60
C THR A 121 9.07 1.61 3.14
N ALA A 122 9.85 2.35 2.38
CA ALA A 122 10.20 2.04 1.00
C ALA A 122 11.71 2.14 0.81
N ASN A 123 12.30 1.11 0.20
CA ASN A 123 13.73 1.05 -0.09
C ASN A 123 13.94 0.73 -1.57
N PRO A 124 14.32 1.71 -2.41
CA PRO A 124 14.64 1.47 -3.81
C PRO A 124 15.85 0.58 -3.98
N ALA A 125 15.84 -0.29 -4.98
CA ALA A 125 16.94 -1.19 -5.28
C ALA A 125 18.10 -0.49 -6.02
N THR A 126 17.83 0.65 -6.65
CA THR A 126 18.80 1.41 -7.45
C THR A 126 18.65 2.91 -7.15
N ASP A 127 19.60 3.70 -7.62
CA ASP A 127 19.54 5.17 -7.54
C ASP A 127 18.66 5.79 -8.63
N ASP A 128 17.96 4.99 -9.41
CA ASP A 128 17.01 5.46 -10.40
C ASP A 128 15.81 6.14 -9.74
N THR A 129 15.28 7.16 -10.40
CA THR A 129 14.10 7.84 -9.91
C THR A 129 12.88 6.92 -9.98
N VAL A 130 12.27 6.66 -8.84
CA VAL A 130 11.01 5.95 -8.71
C VAL A 130 10.01 6.83 -7.97
N VAL A 131 8.77 6.82 -8.42
CA VAL A 131 7.66 7.47 -7.71
C VAL A 131 6.70 6.41 -7.21
N LEU A 132 6.44 6.43 -5.92
CA LEU A 132 5.38 5.66 -5.31
C LEU A 132 4.15 6.53 -5.10
N GLU A 133 3.01 6.00 -5.49
CA GLU A 133 1.69 6.56 -5.16
C GLU A 133 1.08 5.69 -4.06
N PHE A 134 0.55 6.32 -3.03
CA PHE A 134 0.00 5.60 -1.90
C PHE A 134 -1.15 6.35 -1.24
N VAL A 135 -1.99 5.59 -0.56
CA VAL A 135 -3.10 6.10 0.23
C VAL A 135 -3.40 5.14 1.36
N MET A 136 -3.74 5.66 2.51
CA MET A 136 -4.22 4.90 3.65
C MET A 136 -5.69 5.22 3.91
N PHE A 137 -6.45 4.19 4.22
CA PHE A 137 -7.85 4.27 4.63
C PHE A 137 -7.96 3.70 6.03
N TYR A 138 -8.71 4.34 6.89
CA TYR A 138 -8.89 3.85 8.25
C TYR A 138 -10.28 4.14 8.82
N GLU A 139 -10.66 3.32 9.76
CA GLU A 139 -11.90 3.37 10.51
C GLU A 139 -11.61 3.18 11.99
N GLU A 140 -12.15 4.02 12.83
CA GLU A 140 -12.10 3.90 14.28
C GLU A 140 -13.32 3.09 14.76
N PHE A 141 -13.13 2.10 15.61
CA PHE A 141 -14.20 1.25 16.14
C PHE A 141 -14.05 0.91 17.63
#